data_06b3129afa151302acd7785783129686
#
_entry.id   06b3129afa151302acd7785783129686
#
_cell.length_a   1.000
_cell.length_b   1.000
_cell.length_c   1.000
_cell.angle_alpha   90.00
_cell.angle_beta   90.00
_cell.angle_gamma   90.00
#
_symmetry.space_group_name_H-M   'P 1'
#
loop_
_entity.id
_entity.type
_entity.pdbx_description
1 polymer ?
#
loop_
_entity_poly.entity_id
_entity_poly.type
_entity_poly.pdbx_seq_one_letter_code
_entity_poly.pdbx_strand_id
1 'polypeptide(L)' 'MNKTKKAIFNAAIKVFSIEGYDSATVEEIASEAGVAKGTLYYNFQGKEEIFKFVIDEGMKLIKNFLE' A
#
# COMPACT_ATOMS: atom_id res chain seq x y z
N MET A 1 5.18 -11.52 -0.20
CA MET A 1 5.01 -10.40 -1.16
C MET A 1 6.35 -10.10 -1.82
N ASN A 2 6.33 -9.67 -3.09
CA ASN A 2 7.56 -9.32 -3.77
C ASN A 2 8.06 -7.95 -3.32
N LYS A 3 9.25 -7.57 -3.77
CA LYS A 3 9.91 -6.33 -3.35
C LYS A 3 9.09 -5.08 -3.66
N THR A 4 8.52 -5.02 -4.86
CA THR A 4 7.71 -3.89 -5.30
C THR A 4 6.44 -3.76 -4.45
N LYS A 5 5.73 -4.85 -4.24
CA LYS A 5 4.51 -4.84 -3.42
C LYS A 5 4.82 -4.52 -1.96
N LYS A 6 5.96 -4.97 -1.45
CA LYS A 6 6.38 -4.63 -0.09
C LYS A 6 6.63 -3.14 0.06
N ALA A 7 7.28 -2.53 -0.92
CA ALA A 7 7.52 -1.09 -0.92
C ALA A 7 6.20 -0.31 -0.95
N ILE A 8 5.25 -0.76 -1.78
CA ILE A 8 3.93 -0.13 -1.87
C ILE A 8 3.16 -0.32 -0.57
N PHE A 9 3.22 -1.50 0.03
CA PHE A 9 2.58 -1.78 1.32
C PHE A 9 3.06 -0.81 2.40
N ASN A 10 4.37 -0.68 2.57
CA ASN A 10 4.95 0.21 3.58
C ASN A 10 4.61 1.67 3.32
N ALA A 11 4.70 2.10 2.05
CA ALA A 11 4.39 3.46 1.66
C ALA A 11 2.92 3.79 1.88
N ALA A 12 2.02 2.87 1.54
CA ALA A 12 0.59 3.07 1.70
C ALA A 12 0.22 3.22 3.19
N ILE A 13 0.79 2.38 4.05
CA ILE A 13 0.57 2.49 5.50
C ILE A 13 0.96 3.89 5.97
N LYS A 14 2.13 4.35 5.56
CA LYS A 14 2.63 5.66 5.97
C LYS A 14 1.72 6.79 5.48
N VAL A 15 1.40 6.80 4.19
CA VAL A 15 0.60 7.86 3.58
C VAL A 15 -0.81 7.88 4.17
N PHE A 16 -1.46 6.72 4.26
CA PHE A 16 -2.80 6.64 4.85
C PHE A 16 -2.81 7.04 6.31
N SER A 17 -1.76 6.71 7.06
CA SER A 17 -1.68 7.05 8.48
C SER A 17 -1.50 8.55 8.71
N ILE A 18 -0.75 9.23 7.85
CA ILE A 18 -0.48 10.64 7.99
C ILE A 18 -1.64 11.49 7.45
N GLU A 19 -2.16 11.14 6.28
CA GLU A 19 -3.12 11.99 5.58
C GLU A 19 -4.56 11.52 5.67
N GLY A 20 -4.79 10.28 6.09
CA GLY A 20 -6.10 9.67 6.04
C GLY A 20 -6.41 9.16 4.64
N TYR A 21 -7.38 8.26 4.54
CA TYR A 21 -7.71 7.62 3.28
C TYR A 21 -8.18 8.62 2.22
N ASP A 22 -9.06 9.54 2.61
CA ASP A 22 -9.69 10.46 1.64
C ASP A 22 -8.69 11.41 0.99
N SER A 23 -7.71 11.89 1.77
CA SER A 23 -6.73 12.84 1.29
C SER A 23 -5.53 12.18 0.60
N ALA A 24 -5.27 10.91 0.87
CA ALA A 24 -4.16 10.19 0.27
C ALA A 24 -4.37 9.99 -1.23
N THR A 25 -3.29 10.08 -2.00
CA THR A 25 -3.34 9.87 -3.45
C THR A 25 -2.41 8.75 -3.86
N VAL A 26 -2.74 8.12 -5.00
CA VAL A 26 -1.89 7.07 -5.58
C VAL A 26 -0.51 7.63 -5.91
N GLU A 27 -0.45 8.86 -6.38
CA GLU A 27 0.81 9.53 -6.72
C GLU A 27 1.72 9.67 -5.51
N GLU A 28 1.14 10.04 -4.37
CA GLU A 28 1.92 10.14 -3.13
C GLU A 28 2.44 8.78 -2.68
N ILE A 29 1.62 7.75 -2.81
CA ILE A 29 2.03 6.40 -2.44
C ILE A 29 3.17 5.92 -3.34
N ALA A 30 3.07 6.15 -4.65
CA ALA A 30 4.13 5.78 -5.59
C ALA A 30 5.43 6.51 -5.27
N SER A 31 5.35 7.81 -5.00
CA SER A 31 6.49 8.62 -4.64
C SER A 31 7.16 8.11 -3.36
N GLU A 32 6.37 7.84 -2.33
CA GLU A 32 6.89 7.35 -1.05
C GLU A 32 7.50 5.95 -1.19
N ALA A 33 6.93 5.11 -2.04
CA ALA A 33 7.44 3.77 -2.30
C ALA A 33 8.70 3.77 -3.16
N GLY A 34 8.99 4.88 -3.84
CA GLY A 34 10.11 4.96 -4.76
C GLY A 34 9.86 4.17 -6.04
N VAL A 35 8.61 4.02 -6.45
CA VAL A 35 8.27 3.30 -7.68
C VAL A 35 7.61 4.26 -8.67
N ALA A 36 7.74 3.94 -9.95
CA ALA A 36 7.08 4.71 -10.99
C ALA A 36 5.57 4.55 -10.87
N LYS A 37 4.84 5.62 -11.20
CA LYS A 37 3.38 5.63 -11.18
C LYS A 37 2.81 4.49 -12.04
N GLY A 38 3.40 4.25 -13.22
CA GLY A 38 2.97 3.16 -14.10
C GLY A 38 3.14 1.79 -13.46
N THR A 39 4.23 1.60 -12.69
CA THR A 39 4.47 0.36 -11.96
C THR A 39 3.38 0.14 -10.91
N LEU A 40 3.00 1.19 -10.20
CA LEU A 40 1.96 1.08 -9.21
C LEU A 40 0.63 0.72 -9.87
N TYR A 41 0.25 1.40 -10.94
CA TYR A 41 -1.01 1.12 -11.65
C TYR A 41 -1.01 -0.23 -12.35
N TYR A 42 0.16 -0.77 -12.67
CA TYR A 42 0.25 -2.14 -13.18
C TYR A 42 -0.19 -3.15 -12.11
N ASN A 43 0.11 -2.87 -10.85
CA ASN A 43 -0.21 -3.78 -9.73
C ASN A 43 -1.57 -3.52 -9.10
N PHE A 44 -2.04 -2.27 -9.09
CA PHE A 44 -3.28 -1.87 -8.42
C PHE A 44 -4.03 -0.86 -9.29
N GLN A 45 -5.34 -1.01 -9.39
CA GLN A 45 -6.14 -0.12 -10.22
C GLN A 45 -6.35 1.27 -9.60
N GLY A 46 -6.23 1.38 -8.29
CA GLY A 46 -6.41 2.64 -7.63
C GLY A 46 -6.26 2.54 -6.12
N LYS A 47 -6.58 3.63 -5.45
CA LYS A 47 -6.43 3.79 -4.00
C LYS A 47 -7.19 2.74 -3.19
N GLU A 48 -8.41 2.45 -3.60
CA GLU A 48 -9.25 1.48 -2.90
C GLU A 48 -8.64 0.08 -2.92
N GLU A 49 -8.09 -0.32 -4.08
CA GLU A 49 -7.45 -1.63 -4.22
C GLU A 49 -6.17 -1.71 -3.39
N ILE A 50 -5.41 -0.62 -3.32
CA ILE A 50 -4.22 -0.54 -2.48
C ILE A 50 -4.62 -0.66 -1.00
N PHE A 51 -5.67 0.01 -0.59
CA PHE A 51 -6.15 -0.03 0.79
C PHE A 51 -6.57 -1.46 1.18
N LYS A 52 -7.32 -2.13 0.30
CA LYS A 52 -7.71 -3.51 0.51
C LYS A 52 -6.50 -4.43 0.64
N PHE A 53 -5.50 -4.23 -0.21
CA PHE A 53 -4.25 -4.98 -0.15
C PHE A 53 -3.55 -4.79 1.21
N VAL A 54 -3.49 -3.56 1.70
CA VAL A 54 -2.87 -3.25 3.00
C VAL A 54 -3.61 -3.97 4.13
N ILE A 55 -4.94 -3.93 4.11
CA ILE A 55 -5.74 -4.59 5.14
C ILE A 55 -5.52 -6.12 5.09
N ASP A 56 -5.59 -6.70 3.91
CA ASP A 56 -5.44 -8.15 3.74
C ASP A 56 -4.06 -8.63 4.21
N GLU A 57 -3.00 -7.95 3.81
CA GLU A 57 -1.65 -8.34 4.21
C GLU A 57 -1.39 -8.07 5.70
N GLY A 58 -1.92 -6.97 6.22
CA GLY A 58 -1.82 -6.66 7.64
C GLY A 58 -2.50 -7.71 8.50
N MET A 59 -3.68 -8.17 8.08
CA MET A 59 -4.41 -9.22 8.80
C MET A 59 -3.64 -10.54 8.81
N LYS A 60 -3.00 -10.89 7.70
CA LYS A 60 -2.16 -12.09 7.62
C LYS A 60 -1.00 -12.04 8.61
N LEU A 61 -0.36 -10.87 8.72
CA LEU A 61 0.75 -10.71 9.66
C LEU A 61 0.30 -10.85 11.10
N ILE A 62 -0.83 -10.27 11.46
CA ILE A 62 -1.40 -10.38 12.80
C ILE A 62 -1.78 -11.84 13.09
N LYS A 63 -2.42 -12.51 12.15
CA LYS A 63 -2.80 -13.90 12.31
C LYS A 63 -1.59 -14.79 12.57
N ASN A 64 -0.53 -14.62 11.79
CA ASN A 64 0.70 -15.40 11.96
C ASN A 64 1.34 -15.15 13.31
N PHE A 65 1.28 -13.92 13.79
CA PHE A 65 1.84 -13.56 15.10
C PHE A 65 1.06 -14.23 16.25
N LEU A 66 -0.27 -14.32 16.12
CA LEU A 66 -1.13 -14.87 17.18
C LEU A 66 -1.15 -16.40 17.19
N GLU A 67 -0.79 -17.05 16.11
CA GLU A 67 -0.67 -18.49 16.04
C GLU A 67 0.70 -18.97 16.52
#